data_240eea10abafaf13e73ce2468a790999
#
_entry.id   240eea10abafaf13e73ce2468a790999
#
_cell.length_a   1.000
_cell.length_b   1.000
_cell.length_c   1.000
_cell.angle_alpha   90.00
_cell.angle_beta   90.00
_cell.angle_gamma   90.00
#
_symmetry.space_group_name_H-M   'P 1'
#
loop_
_entity.id
_entity.type
_entity.pdbx_description
1 polymer ?
#
loop_
_entity_poly.entity_id
_entity_poly.type
_entity_poly.pdbx_seq_one_letter_code
_entity_poly.pdbx_strand_id
1 'polypeptide(L)'
;MTFETAQQIINKEVKRFYESNKEGQLKFDFFGGEPLLRFPLIQQVCMWAWEQNFPVPITFSITTNGTLLDENKKDWLRQHKDKIRLIMSVDGMDDTQGANRGCHINIDAMTFLFETWPDTHVKATASKESIHSFGEGIVYWLKQGKQVEASFGVGVDWSKEDADAYKRALEIVGDYYLEHMDIKPMGILMYPYTRLLEPFCNQIPPLNCGIERSMILYDYDGKEYPCHLFLPIVHGDKDVKDYLNTISWKTPERFWEGECKECELRQICRTCYGFNYTQRDDVANRDKRLCNMLLAEAQIGSQFQINYYMKLSTNRELTTEELLYLQAALVCYEKFKNFSF
;
A
#
# COMPACT_ATOMS: atom_id res chain seq x y z
N MET A 1 -13.14 -19.04 8.44
CA MET A 1 -14.34 -18.58 7.69
C MET A 1 -15.01 -19.78 7.04
N THR A 2 -16.35 -19.85 7.06
CA THR A 2 -17.12 -20.84 6.32
C THR A 2 -17.54 -20.27 4.96
N PHE A 3 -18.05 -21.13 4.07
CA PHE A 3 -18.59 -20.71 2.78
C PHE A 3 -19.81 -19.79 2.95
N GLU A 4 -20.73 -20.14 3.86
CA GLU A 4 -21.93 -19.37 4.16
C GLU A 4 -21.58 -17.98 4.69
N THR A 5 -20.57 -17.88 5.56
CA THR A 5 -20.08 -16.59 6.04
C THR A 5 -19.53 -15.74 4.89
N ALA A 6 -18.75 -16.33 4.00
CA ALA A 6 -18.21 -15.60 2.83
C ALA A 6 -19.33 -15.12 1.90
N GLN A 7 -20.35 -15.94 1.66
CA GLN A 7 -21.53 -15.55 0.86
C GLN A 7 -22.27 -14.36 1.50
N GLN A 8 -22.49 -14.41 2.81
CA GLN A 8 -23.16 -13.32 3.54
C GLN A 8 -22.38 -12.01 3.43
N ILE A 9 -21.04 -12.06 3.55
CA ILE A 9 -20.16 -10.90 3.40
C ILE A 9 -20.25 -10.33 2.00
N ILE A 10 -20.11 -11.15 0.96
CA ILE A 10 -20.16 -10.70 -0.43
C ILE A 10 -21.52 -10.06 -0.73
N ASN A 11 -22.62 -10.72 -0.38
CA ASN A 11 -23.98 -10.17 -0.60
C ASN A 11 -24.19 -8.84 0.14
N LYS A 12 -23.69 -8.73 1.38
CA LYS A 12 -23.76 -7.50 2.17
C LYS A 12 -23.00 -6.36 1.53
N GLU A 13 -21.77 -6.61 1.06
CA GLU A 13 -20.95 -5.57 0.44
C GLU A 13 -21.44 -5.17 -0.95
N VAL A 14 -21.93 -6.12 -1.73
CA VAL A 14 -22.57 -5.84 -3.02
C VAL A 14 -23.78 -4.92 -2.82
N LYS A 15 -24.65 -5.24 -1.85
CA LYS A 15 -25.80 -4.40 -1.51
C LYS A 15 -25.37 -3.01 -1.04
N ARG A 16 -24.41 -2.92 -0.10
CA ARG A 16 -23.86 -1.65 0.43
C ARG A 16 -23.28 -0.77 -0.69
N PHE A 17 -22.52 -1.37 -1.59
CA PHE A 17 -21.89 -0.66 -2.71
C PHE A 17 -22.94 -0.16 -3.71
N TYR A 18 -23.91 -1.01 -4.08
CA TYR A 18 -25.01 -0.64 -4.97
C TYR A 18 -25.84 0.52 -4.41
N GLU A 19 -26.24 0.44 -3.13
CA GLU A 19 -27.01 1.49 -2.44
C GLU A 19 -26.23 2.81 -2.26
N SER A 20 -24.90 2.75 -2.30
CA SER A 20 -24.06 3.96 -2.20
C SER A 20 -24.02 4.80 -3.47
N ASN A 21 -24.54 4.31 -4.60
CA ASN A 21 -24.48 4.91 -5.94
C ASN A 21 -23.05 5.32 -6.36
N LYS A 22 -22.01 4.64 -5.86
CA LYS A 22 -20.62 4.86 -6.28
C LYS A 22 -20.36 4.15 -7.58
N GLU A 23 -19.61 4.82 -8.46
CA GLU A 23 -19.08 4.19 -9.66
C GLU A 23 -17.86 3.31 -9.32
N GLY A 24 -17.60 2.28 -10.15
CA GLY A 24 -16.46 1.40 -10.02
C GLY A 24 -16.82 -0.05 -9.78
N GLN A 25 -15.93 -0.78 -9.10
CA GLN A 25 -16.08 -2.20 -8.83
C GLN A 25 -15.73 -2.53 -7.38
N LEU A 26 -16.29 -3.62 -6.85
CA LEU A 26 -15.88 -4.22 -5.59
C LEU A 26 -14.71 -5.18 -5.81
N LYS A 27 -13.67 -5.02 -5.01
CA LYS A 27 -12.55 -5.94 -4.97
C LYS A 27 -12.55 -6.70 -3.65
N PHE A 28 -12.66 -8.02 -3.71
CA PHE A 28 -12.51 -8.91 -2.57
C PHE A 28 -11.10 -9.50 -2.55
N ASP A 29 -10.35 -9.22 -1.49
CA ASP A 29 -8.99 -9.74 -1.32
C ASP A 29 -9.00 -10.86 -0.27
N PHE A 30 -8.63 -12.06 -0.66
CA PHE A 30 -8.39 -13.16 0.27
C PHE A 30 -7.04 -12.91 0.94
N PHE A 31 -7.14 -12.46 2.18
CA PHE A 31 -6.04 -12.06 3.02
C PHE A 31 -6.04 -12.85 4.32
N GLY A 32 -4.93 -12.88 5.02
CA GLY A 32 -4.81 -13.56 6.31
C GLY A 32 -3.38 -13.98 6.58
N GLY A 33 -3.15 -15.01 7.39
CA GLY A 33 -1.81 -15.56 7.57
C GLY A 33 -1.26 -16.11 6.25
N GLU A 34 -1.94 -17.13 5.71
CA GLU A 34 -1.66 -17.65 4.36
C GLU A 34 -2.97 -18.20 3.74
N PRO A 35 -3.58 -17.47 2.78
CA PRO A 35 -4.88 -17.84 2.23
C PRO A 35 -4.86 -19.13 1.42
N LEU A 36 -3.72 -19.51 0.83
CA LEU A 36 -3.60 -20.76 0.05
C LEU A 36 -3.78 -22.02 0.88
N LEU A 37 -3.71 -21.95 2.23
CA LEU A 37 -4.11 -23.04 3.13
C LEU A 37 -5.61 -23.39 3.00
N ARG A 38 -6.43 -22.43 2.57
CA ARG A 38 -7.87 -22.59 2.39
C ARG A 38 -8.30 -22.46 0.93
N PHE A 39 -7.41 -22.82 0.00
CA PHE A 39 -7.66 -22.68 -1.44
C PHE A 39 -8.97 -23.34 -1.92
N PRO A 40 -9.38 -24.54 -1.43
CA PRO A 40 -10.69 -25.10 -1.78
C PRO A 40 -11.88 -24.18 -1.44
N LEU A 41 -11.82 -23.47 -0.31
CA LEU A 41 -12.84 -22.49 0.04
C LEU A 41 -12.82 -21.29 -0.91
N ILE A 42 -11.63 -20.80 -1.27
CA ILE A 42 -11.47 -19.70 -2.25
C ILE A 42 -12.10 -20.10 -3.59
N GLN A 43 -11.80 -21.30 -4.07
CA GLN A 43 -12.41 -21.84 -5.30
C GLN A 43 -13.93 -21.85 -5.22
N GLN A 44 -14.47 -22.41 -4.13
CA GLN A 44 -15.91 -22.51 -3.93
C GLN A 44 -16.60 -21.15 -3.89
N VAL A 45 -16.01 -20.17 -3.19
CA VAL A 45 -16.53 -18.79 -3.10
C VAL A 45 -16.49 -18.10 -4.46
N CYS A 46 -15.37 -18.18 -5.17
CA CYS A 46 -15.22 -17.56 -6.48
C CYS A 46 -16.18 -18.16 -7.51
N MET A 47 -16.25 -19.49 -7.60
CA MET A 47 -17.14 -20.17 -8.56
C MET A 47 -18.60 -19.78 -8.30
N TRP A 48 -19.05 -19.83 -7.03
CA TRP A 48 -20.38 -19.38 -6.66
C TRP A 48 -20.61 -17.90 -7.06
N ALA A 49 -19.68 -17.01 -6.72
CA ALA A 49 -19.85 -15.57 -6.95
C ALA A 49 -19.92 -15.24 -8.45
N TRP A 50 -19.17 -15.94 -9.30
CA TRP A 50 -19.19 -15.76 -10.76
C TRP A 50 -20.47 -16.25 -11.43
N GLU A 51 -21.24 -17.11 -10.76
CA GLU A 51 -22.56 -17.56 -11.22
C GLU A 51 -23.68 -16.59 -10.80
N GLN A 52 -23.40 -15.65 -9.88
CA GLN A 52 -24.40 -14.68 -9.45
C GLN A 52 -24.51 -13.52 -10.47
N ASN A 53 -25.74 -13.03 -10.64
CA ASN A 53 -25.99 -11.83 -11.42
C ASN A 53 -26.00 -10.58 -10.54
N PHE A 54 -24.82 -10.23 -10.00
CA PHE A 54 -24.68 -9.05 -9.16
C PHE A 54 -24.89 -7.75 -9.96
N PRO A 55 -25.55 -6.71 -9.34
CA PRO A 55 -25.79 -5.42 -10.00
C PRO A 55 -24.51 -4.55 -10.12
N VAL A 56 -23.36 -5.02 -9.57
CA VAL A 56 -22.09 -4.30 -9.58
C VAL A 56 -20.97 -5.26 -9.98
N PRO A 57 -19.95 -4.77 -10.71
CA PRO A 57 -18.79 -5.60 -11.04
C PRO A 57 -18.02 -6.00 -9.77
N ILE A 58 -17.62 -7.26 -9.71
CA ILE A 58 -16.79 -7.78 -8.62
C ILE A 58 -15.53 -8.42 -9.18
N THR A 59 -14.43 -8.28 -8.46
CA THR A 59 -13.14 -8.92 -8.74
C THR A 59 -12.55 -9.53 -7.48
N PHE A 60 -11.69 -10.53 -7.66
CA PHE A 60 -11.01 -11.20 -6.55
C PHE A 60 -9.51 -11.04 -6.64
N SER A 61 -8.85 -11.05 -5.49
CA SER A 61 -7.40 -11.20 -5.39
C SER A 61 -7.02 -12.12 -4.23
N ILE A 62 -5.84 -12.70 -4.32
CA ILE A 62 -5.22 -13.50 -3.26
C ILE A 62 -3.88 -12.90 -2.95
N THR A 63 -3.66 -12.46 -1.69
CA THR A 63 -2.35 -11.99 -1.23
C THR A 63 -1.63 -13.12 -0.50
N THR A 64 -0.52 -13.61 -1.06
CA THR A 64 0.18 -14.81 -0.59
C THR A 64 1.72 -14.63 -0.58
N ASN A 65 2.40 -15.43 0.22
CA ASN A 65 3.86 -15.58 0.15
C ASN A 65 4.33 -16.55 -0.96
N GLY A 66 3.40 -17.22 -1.65
CA GLY A 66 3.67 -18.13 -2.77
C GLY A 66 4.22 -19.51 -2.40
N THR A 67 4.49 -19.80 -1.14
CA THR A 67 5.14 -21.07 -0.73
C THR A 67 4.24 -22.30 -0.93
N LEU A 68 2.92 -22.11 -0.94
CA LEU A 68 1.93 -23.18 -1.11
C LEU A 68 1.33 -23.26 -2.52
N LEU A 69 1.94 -22.58 -3.48
CA LEU A 69 1.47 -22.54 -4.87
C LEU A 69 1.97 -23.78 -5.63
N ASP A 70 1.14 -24.82 -5.67
CA ASP A 70 1.38 -26.06 -6.44
C ASP A 70 0.74 -25.99 -7.85
N GLU A 71 1.02 -26.98 -8.70
CA GLU A 71 0.53 -26.98 -10.09
C GLU A 71 -1.00 -27.02 -10.19
N ASN A 72 -1.70 -27.70 -9.30
CA ASN A 72 -3.17 -27.71 -9.31
C ASN A 72 -3.76 -26.31 -9.08
N LYS A 73 -3.15 -25.55 -8.15
CA LYS A 73 -3.55 -24.16 -7.87
C LYS A 73 -3.19 -23.24 -9.04
N LYS A 74 -1.99 -23.42 -9.63
CA LYS A 74 -1.56 -22.65 -10.80
C LYS A 74 -2.50 -22.88 -11.99
N ASP A 75 -2.87 -24.12 -12.26
CA ASP A 75 -3.77 -24.44 -13.37
C ASP A 75 -5.15 -23.82 -13.19
N TRP A 76 -5.70 -23.89 -11.98
CA TRP A 76 -6.97 -23.24 -11.71
C TRP A 76 -6.88 -21.71 -11.85
N LEU A 77 -5.81 -21.09 -11.36
CA LEU A 77 -5.56 -19.66 -11.47
C LEU A 77 -5.37 -19.21 -12.93
N ARG A 78 -4.63 -19.98 -13.76
CA ARG A 78 -4.49 -19.72 -15.20
C ARG A 78 -5.86 -19.73 -15.92
N GLN A 79 -6.71 -20.70 -15.59
CA GLN A 79 -8.06 -20.81 -16.18
C GLN A 79 -8.97 -19.62 -15.81
N HIS A 80 -8.72 -18.95 -14.70
CA HIS A 80 -9.57 -17.87 -14.18
C HIS A 80 -8.84 -16.52 -14.07
N LYS A 81 -7.71 -16.34 -14.75
CA LYS A 81 -6.82 -15.16 -14.63
C LYS A 81 -7.50 -13.82 -14.87
N ASP A 82 -8.58 -13.79 -15.64
CA ASP A 82 -9.33 -12.57 -15.94
C ASP A 82 -10.32 -12.16 -14.81
N LYS A 83 -10.59 -13.07 -13.88
CA LYS A 83 -11.56 -12.88 -12.78
C LYS A 83 -10.93 -12.84 -11.40
N ILE A 84 -9.69 -13.35 -11.26
CA ILE A 84 -8.95 -13.36 -9.99
C ILE A 84 -7.48 -13.06 -10.26
N ARG A 85 -6.84 -12.32 -9.36
CA ARG A 85 -5.40 -12.02 -9.42
C ARG A 85 -4.66 -12.56 -8.21
N LEU A 86 -3.44 -13.03 -8.42
CA LEU A 86 -2.50 -13.31 -7.37
C LEU A 86 -1.63 -12.07 -7.11
N ILE A 87 -1.39 -11.77 -5.84
CA ILE A 87 -0.49 -10.71 -5.38
C ILE A 87 0.56 -11.38 -4.51
N MET A 88 1.83 -11.22 -4.88
CA MET A 88 2.94 -11.77 -4.10
C MET A 88 3.76 -10.65 -3.49
N SER A 89 4.15 -10.87 -2.23
CA SER A 89 5.05 -9.97 -1.52
C SER A 89 6.49 -10.43 -1.72
N VAL A 90 7.36 -9.53 -2.20
CA VAL A 90 8.79 -9.80 -2.41
C VAL A 90 9.60 -8.59 -1.96
N ASP A 91 10.47 -8.79 -0.99
CA ASP A 91 11.25 -7.71 -0.36
C ASP A 91 12.68 -7.64 -0.94
N GLY A 92 12.80 -7.25 -2.19
CA GLY A 92 14.11 -7.06 -2.83
C GLY A 92 14.69 -8.33 -3.45
N MET A 93 15.99 -8.60 -3.24
CA MET A 93 16.69 -9.79 -3.69
C MET A 93 16.50 -10.96 -2.71
N ASP A 94 16.96 -12.17 -3.07
CA ASP A 94 16.73 -13.39 -2.30
C ASP A 94 17.30 -13.33 -0.87
N ASP A 95 18.48 -12.76 -0.68
CA ASP A 95 19.08 -12.58 0.65
C ASP A 95 18.23 -11.62 1.52
N THR A 96 17.71 -10.56 0.92
CA THR A 96 16.80 -9.59 1.57
C THR A 96 15.48 -10.25 1.94
N GLN A 97 14.92 -11.07 1.06
CA GLN A 97 13.73 -11.85 1.32
C GLN A 97 13.92 -12.79 2.50
N GLY A 98 15.06 -13.50 2.54
CA GLY A 98 15.43 -14.38 3.64
C GLY A 98 15.50 -13.64 4.98
N ALA A 99 16.16 -12.49 5.02
CA ALA A 99 16.28 -11.66 6.21
C ALA A 99 14.93 -11.13 6.71
N ASN A 100 14.08 -10.65 5.79
CA ASN A 100 12.80 -10.02 6.16
C ASN A 100 11.70 -11.02 6.48
N ARG A 101 11.63 -12.15 5.76
CA ARG A 101 10.50 -13.09 5.80
C ARG A 101 10.86 -14.49 6.26
N GLY A 102 12.13 -14.77 6.49
CA GLY A 102 12.60 -16.09 6.88
C GLY A 102 12.42 -17.17 5.80
N CYS A 103 12.23 -16.78 4.54
CA CYS A 103 12.09 -17.70 3.40
C CYS A 103 12.73 -17.12 2.15
N HIS A 104 13.25 -17.99 1.29
CA HIS A 104 13.75 -17.58 -0.03
C HIS A 104 12.63 -17.20 -0.98
N ILE A 105 12.98 -16.45 -2.03
CA ILE A 105 12.05 -16.14 -3.13
C ILE A 105 11.69 -17.45 -3.82
N ASN A 106 10.41 -17.75 -3.90
CA ASN A 106 9.93 -18.86 -4.70
C ASN A 106 9.96 -18.46 -6.20
N ILE A 107 11.07 -18.73 -6.88
CA ILE A 107 11.30 -18.36 -8.28
C ILE A 107 10.21 -18.95 -9.20
N ASP A 108 9.81 -20.19 -8.95
CA ASP A 108 8.75 -20.84 -9.73
C ASP A 108 7.38 -20.15 -9.57
N ALA A 109 7.02 -19.76 -8.35
CA ALA A 109 5.82 -18.97 -8.08
C ALA A 109 5.89 -17.58 -8.72
N MET A 110 7.07 -16.93 -8.71
CA MET A 110 7.27 -15.63 -9.36
C MET A 110 7.19 -15.73 -10.88
N THR A 111 7.79 -16.75 -11.48
CA THR A 111 7.69 -17.02 -12.90
C THR A 111 6.22 -17.20 -13.32
N PHE A 112 5.49 -18.07 -12.61
CA PHE A 112 4.07 -18.26 -12.81
C PHE A 112 3.27 -16.94 -12.71
N LEU A 113 3.54 -16.12 -11.69
CA LEU A 113 2.87 -14.83 -11.50
C LEU A 113 3.04 -13.93 -12.72
N PHE A 114 4.27 -13.74 -13.18
CA PHE A 114 4.58 -12.84 -14.28
C PHE A 114 4.17 -13.36 -15.65
N GLU A 115 4.13 -14.67 -15.85
CA GLU A 115 3.60 -15.27 -17.08
C GLU A 115 2.07 -15.17 -17.15
N THR A 116 1.40 -15.33 -16.01
CA THR A 116 -0.05 -15.31 -15.94
C THR A 116 -0.62 -13.89 -15.97
N TRP A 117 0.02 -12.95 -15.26
CA TRP A 117 -0.36 -11.53 -15.18
C TRP A 117 0.85 -10.63 -15.46
N PRO A 118 1.21 -10.40 -16.73
CA PRO A 118 2.42 -9.63 -17.08
C PRO A 118 2.43 -8.19 -16.57
N ASP A 119 1.25 -7.61 -16.33
CA ASP A 119 1.04 -6.26 -15.81
C ASP A 119 1.10 -6.17 -14.27
N THR A 120 1.38 -7.27 -13.59
CA THR A 120 1.49 -7.28 -12.12
C THR A 120 2.78 -6.61 -11.66
N HIS A 121 2.78 -6.17 -10.40
CA HIS A 121 3.93 -5.52 -9.79
C HIS A 121 4.43 -6.30 -8.57
N VAL A 122 5.70 -6.09 -8.26
CA VAL A 122 6.36 -6.58 -7.05
C VAL A 122 6.06 -5.61 -5.91
N LYS A 123 5.68 -6.11 -4.73
CA LYS A 123 5.57 -5.29 -3.51
C LYS A 123 6.82 -5.48 -2.67
N ALA A 124 7.58 -4.40 -2.49
CA ALA A 124 8.79 -4.38 -1.70
C ALA A 124 8.60 -3.53 -0.43
N THR A 125 8.95 -4.08 0.73
CA THR A 125 8.89 -3.36 2.00
C THR A 125 10.28 -3.31 2.62
N ALA A 126 10.81 -2.10 2.82
CA ALA A 126 12.07 -1.93 3.52
C ALA A 126 11.94 -2.31 5.00
N SER A 127 12.90 -3.05 5.51
CA SER A 127 13.15 -3.32 6.94
C SER A 127 14.49 -2.72 7.36
N LYS A 128 14.83 -2.78 8.64
CA LYS A 128 16.17 -2.38 9.11
C LYS A 128 17.29 -3.16 8.44
N GLU A 129 17.06 -4.44 8.23
CA GLU A 129 18.02 -5.37 7.62
C GLU A 129 18.22 -5.09 6.13
N SER A 130 17.18 -4.61 5.45
CA SER A 130 17.19 -4.43 4.00
C SER A 130 17.42 -3.00 3.54
N ILE A 131 17.31 -2.00 4.41
CA ILE A 131 17.28 -0.59 4.02
C ILE A 131 18.50 -0.15 3.21
N HIS A 132 19.68 -0.71 3.50
CA HIS A 132 20.94 -0.37 2.83
C HIS A 132 21.07 -0.92 1.40
N SER A 133 20.33 -1.99 1.06
CA SER A 133 20.31 -2.61 -0.27
C SER A 133 18.93 -2.46 -0.96
N PHE A 134 18.05 -1.65 -0.38
CA PHE A 134 16.67 -1.53 -0.83
C PHE A 134 16.56 -0.94 -2.23
N GLY A 135 17.36 0.08 -2.53
CA GLY A 135 17.37 0.73 -3.85
C GLY A 135 17.84 -0.21 -4.96
N GLU A 136 18.94 -0.93 -4.71
CA GLU A 136 19.48 -1.92 -5.63
C GLU A 136 18.50 -3.07 -5.85
N GLY A 137 17.80 -3.51 -4.80
CA GLY A 137 16.76 -4.54 -4.90
C GLY A 137 15.59 -4.12 -5.79
N ILE A 138 15.15 -2.87 -5.69
CA ILE A 138 14.13 -2.31 -6.59
C ILE A 138 14.64 -2.27 -8.02
N VAL A 139 15.84 -1.72 -8.25
CA VAL A 139 16.44 -1.61 -9.59
C VAL A 139 16.67 -2.99 -10.21
N TYR A 140 17.02 -4.00 -9.42
CA TYR A 140 17.11 -5.38 -9.90
C TYR A 140 15.80 -5.85 -10.56
N TRP A 141 14.64 -5.63 -9.92
CA TRP A 141 13.35 -6.00 -10.49
C TRP A 141 12.96 -5.15 -11.70
N LEU A 142 13.26 -3.86 -11.68
CA LEU A 142 13.03 -2.96 -12.83
C LEU A 142 13.83 -3.43 -14.06
N LYS A 143 15.09 -3.85 -13.89
CA LYS A 143 15.92 -4.42 -14.96
C LYS A 143 15.37 -5.74 -15.51
N GLN A 144 14.58 -6.48 -14.71
CA GLN A 144 13.83 -7.66 -15.18
C GLN A 144 12.51 -7.30 -15.88
N GLY A 145 12.26 -6.02 -16.15
CA GLY A 145 11.01 -5.53 -16.75
C GLY A 145 9.81 -5.60 -15.81
N LYS A 146 10.03 -5.67 -14.49
CA LYS A 146 8.95 -5.76 -13.50
C LYS A 146 8.69 -4.40 -12.84
N GLN A 147 7.43 -4.04 -12.72
CA GLN A 147 7.04 -2.87 -11.95
C GLN A 147 7.15 -3.15 -10.44
N VAL A 148 7.53 -2.15 -9.67
CA VAL A 148 7.67 -2.28 -8.21
C VAL A 148 6.83 -1.23 -7.50
N GLU A 149 6.07 -1.65 -6.48
CA GLU A 149 5.52 -0.78 -5.45
C GLU A 149 6.35 -0.92 -4.19
N ALA A 150 6.89 0.18 -3.69
CA ALA A 150 7.77 0.20 -2.54
C ALA A 150 7.17 0.96 -1.37
N SER A 151 7.54 0.54 -0.16
CA SER A 151 7.23 1.24 1.09
C SER A 151 8.29 0.91 2.15
N PHE A 152 8.36 1.69 3.22
CA PHE A 152 9.09 1.28 4.42
C PHE A 152 8.13 0.61 5.43
N GLY A 153 8.69 -0.26 6.28
CA GLY A 153 7.93 -0.96 7.31
C GLY A 153 7.40 -0.01 8.38
N VAL A 154 6.12 -0.13 8.71
CA VAL A 154 5.48 0.60 9.82
C VAL A 154 5.68 -0.20 11.11
N GLY A 155 5.91 0.49 12.22
CA GLY A 155 6.19 -0.13 13.53
C GLY A 155 7.65 -0.55 13.73
N VAL A 156 8.51 -0.28 12.76
CA VAL A 156 9.96 -0.43 12.87
C VAL A 156 10.55 0.75 13.62
N ASP A 157 11.58 0.51 14.42
CA ASP A 157 12.30 1.55 15.15
C ASP A 157 13.37 2.21 14.27
N TRP A 158 12.91 3.07 13.35
CA TRP A 158 13.75 3.76 12.39
C TRP A 158 14.62 4.82 13.06
N SER A 159 15.93 4.76 12.82
CA SER A 159 16.90 5.77 13.21
C SER A 159 17.04 6.86 12.13
N LYS A 160 17.84 7.89 12.42
CA LYS A 160 18.20 8.89 11.42
C LYS A 160 19.09 8.32 10.33
N GLU A 161 20.01 7.45 10.69
CA GLU A 161 20.90 6.74 9.77
C GLU A 161 20.11 5.84 8.80
N ASP A 162 19.05 5.19 9.29
CA ASP A 162 18.14 4.41 8.43
C ASP A 162 17.41 5.32 7.42
N ALA A 163 16.97 6.51 7.86
CA ALA A 163 16.34 7.47 6.97
C ALA A 163 17.32 8.02 5.91
N ASP A 164 18.58 8.23 6.27
CA ASP A 164 19.62 8.62 5.31
C ASP A 164 19.96 7.48 4.33
N ALA A 165 19.92 6.23 4.76
CA ALA A 165 20.03 5.06 3.89
C ALA A 165 18.82 4.97 2.94
N TYR A 166 17.63 5.25 3.45
CA TYR A 166 16.42 5.27 2.64
C TYR A 166 16.42 6.37 1.58
N LYS A 167 16.94 7.57 1.90
CA LYS A 167 17.14 8.65 0.90
C LYS A 167 18.01 8.14 -0.24
N ARG A 168 19.18 7.57 0.05
CA ARG A 168 20.08 7.01 -0.97
C ARG A 168 19.40 5.94 -1.81
N ALA A 169 18.60 5.07 -1.19
CA ALA A 169 17.84 4.06 -1.92
C ALA A 169 16.84 4.68 -2.91
N LEU A 170 16.11 5.73 -2.49
CA LEU A 170 15.18 6.45 -3.36
C LEU A 170 15.90 7.23 -4.47
N GLU A 171 17.08 7.80 -4.21
CA GLU A 171 17.94 8.44 -5.22
C GLU A 171 18.37 7.44 -6.30
N ILE A 172 18.90 6.27 -5.92
CA ILE A 172 19.30 5.19 -6.85
C ILE A 172 18.13 4.79 -7.76
N VAL A 173 16.95 4.63 -7.20
CA VAL A 173 15.75 4.27 -7.96
C VAL A 173 15.28 5.43 -8.84
N GLY A 174 15.32 6.65 -8.33
CA GLY A 174 14.98 7.86 -9.06
C GLY A 174 15.88 8.07 -10.28
N ASP A 175 17.19 7.91 -10.13
CA ASP A 175 18.15 8.01 -11.22
C ASP A 175 17.88 6.96 -12.29
N TYR A 176 17.58 5.72 -11.89
CA TYR A 176 17.23 4.66 -12.84
C TYR A 176 15.98 5.03 -13.66
N TYR A 177 14.93 5.57 -13.05
CA TYR A 177 13.74 6.02 -13.79
C TYR A 177 14.02 7.22 -14.69
N LEU A 178 14.90 8.13 -14.27
CA LEU A 178 15.31 9.25 -15.13
C LEU A 178 16.10 8.79 -16.36
N GLU A 179 16.85 7.71 -16.27
CA GLU A 179 17.53 7.09 -17.40
C GLU A 179 16.57 6.28 -18.31
N HIS A 180 15.47 5.76 -17.76
CA HIS A 180 14.52 4.87 -18.42
C HIS A 180 13.10 5.46 -18.35
N MET A 181 12.88 6.58 -19.08
CA MET A 181 11.62 7.35 -19.07
C MET A 181 10.41 6.61 -19.67
N ASP A 182 10.62 5.50 -20.34
CA ASP A 182 9.59 4.57 -20.83
C ASP A 182 8.97 3.72 -19.71
N ILE A 183 9.65 3.61 -18.57
CA ILE A 183 9.15 2.88 -17.39
C ILE A 183 8.35 3.85 -16.50
N LYS A 184 7.12 3.46 -16.14
CA LYS A 184 6.29 4.25 -15.22
C LYS A 184 6.91 4.24 -13.82
N PRO A 185 7.21 5.41 -13.24
CA PRO A 185 7.78 5.46 -11.89
C PRO A 185 6.82 4.98 -10.82
N MET A 186 7.37 4.41 -9.73
CA MET A 186 6.59 3.93 -8.58
C MET A 186 5.89 5.06 -7.83
N GLY A 187 4.76 4.73 -7.20
CA GLY A 187 3.88 5.71 -6.55
C GLY A 187 4.53 6.52 -5.43
N ILE A 188 5.53 5.98 -4.74
CA ILE A 188 6.24 6.68 -3.67
C ILE A 188 7.06 7.87 -4.20
N LEU A 189 7.68 7.75 -5.37
CA LEU A 189 8.39 8.84 -6.04
C LEU A 189 7.43 9.81 -6.73
N MET A 190 6.24 9.35 -7.10
CA MET A 190 5.19 10.14 -7.76
C MET A 190 4.06 10.54 -6.80
N TYR A 191 4.34 10.60 -5.49
CA TYR A 191 3.32 11.02 -4.52
C TYR A 191 2.85 12.45 -4.84
N PRO A 192 1.52 12.68 -4.96
CA PRO A 192 1.01 14.01 -5.31
C PRO A 192 1.10 14.95 -4.09
N TYR A 193 1.96 15.95 -4.17
CA TYR A 193 2.13 16.98 -3.13
C TYR A 193 1.10 18.11 -3.23
N THR A 194 0.03 17.94 -3.99
CA THR A 194 -1.00 18.96 -4.26
C THR A 194 -1.65 19.53 -3.01
N ARG A 195 -1.63 18.79 -1.90
CA ARG A 195 -2.13 19.28 -0.62
C ARG A 195 -1.26 20.37 0.02
N LEU A 196 -0.09 20.64 -0.52
CA LEU A 196 0.73 21.77 -0.12
C LEU A 196 0.35 23.07 -0.86
N LEU A 197 -0.53 22.98 -1.86
CA LEU A 197 -1.04 24.11 -2.63
C LEU A 197 -2.34 24.66 -2.06
N GLU A 198 -2.60 25.96 -2.32
CA GLU A 198 -3.90 26.57 -2.05
C GLU A 198 -5.00 25.94 -2.94
N PRO A 199 -6.24 25.80 -2.42
CA PRO A 199 -6.67 26.12 -1.05
C PRO A 199 -6.45 24.98 -0.02
N PHE A 200 -5.80 23.88 -0.41
CA PHE A 200 -5.73 22.64 0.38
C PHE A 200 -4.76 22.72 1.56
N CYS A 201 -3.70 23.54 1.46
CA CYS A 201 -2.67 23.63 2.50
C CYS A 201 -3.21 24.11 3.86
N ASN A 202 -4.32 24.86 3.86
CA ASN A 202 -4.98 25.37 5.06
C ASN A 202 -6.13 24.47 5.54
N GLN A 203 -6.44 23.39 4.83
CA GLN A 203 -7.49 22.47 5.22
C GLN A 203 -6.94 21.35 6.11
N ILE A 204 -7.82 20.76 6.90
CA ILE A 204 -7.48 19.55 7.66
C ILE A 204 -7.28 18.39 6.67
N PRO A 205 -6.10 17.73 6.69
CA PRO A 205 -5.87 16.64 5.76
C PRO A 205 -6.81 15.46 6.05
N PRO A 206 -7.36 14.82 5.01
CA PRO A 206 -8.15 13.62 5.17
C PRO A 206 -7.27 12.46 5.68
N LEU A 207 -7.93 11.38 6.10
CA LEU A 207 -7.21 10.14 6.39
C LEU A 207 -6.45 9.66 5.16
N ASN A 208 -5.19 9.28 5.35
CA ASN A 208 -4.27 8.92 4.26
C ASN A 208 -4.45 7.52 3.70
N CYS A 209 -5.09 6.61 4.44
CA CYS A 209 -5.38 5.25 3.99
C CYS A 209 -6.87 5.02 3.73
N GLY A 210 -7.21 3.87 3.15
CA GLY A 210 -8.60 3.51 2.82
C GLY A 210 -9.49 3.18 4.01
N ILE A 211 -8.99 3.27 5.25
CA ILE A 211 -9.70 2.91 6.46
C ILE A 211 -11.09 3.60 6.52
N GLU A 212 -12.14 2.83 6.76
CA GLU A 212 -13.54 3.26 6.85
C GLU A 212 -14.09 4.03 5.63
N ARG A 213 -13.36 4.11 4.53
CA ARG A 213 -13.80 4.80 3.31
C ARG A 213 -13.88 3.87 2.10
N SER A 214 -12.84 3.07 1.88
CA SER A 214 -12.71 2.19 0.72
C SER A 214 -12.16 0.82 1.08
N MET A 215 -11.91 0.56 2.37
CA MET A 215 -11.40 -0.71 2.89
C MET A 215 -12.19 -1.11 4.12
N ILE A 216 -12.68 -2.34 4.10
CA ILE A 216 -13.32 -3.03 5.24
C ILE A 216 -12.69 -4.40 5.31
N LEU A 217 -12.38 -4.85 6.51
CA LEU A 217 -11.89 -6.19 6.76
C LEU A 217 -12.95 -7.03 7.48
N TYR A 218 -13.08 -8.27 7.08
CA TYR A 218 -13.90 -9.25 7.74
C TYR A 218 -13.03 -10.33 8.37
N ASP A 219 -13.23 -10.60 9.65
CA ASP A 219 -12.59 -11.74 10.31
C ASP A 219 -13.26 -13.07 9.89
N TYR A 220 -12.68 -14.18 10.31
CA TYR A 220 -13.17 -15.51 9.96
C TYR A 220 -14.61 -15.79 10.43
N ASP A 221 -15.09 -15.07 11.43
CA ASP A 221 -16.45 -15.16 12.00
C ASP A 221 -17.46 -14.16 11.35
N GLY A 222 -17.02 -13.39 10.34
CA GLY A 222 -17.84 -12.41 9.63
C GLY A 222 -17.97 -11.06 10.33
N LYS A 223 -17.24 -10.80 11.41
CA LYS A 223 -17.20 -9.49 12.06
C LYS A 223 -16.37 -8.50 11.27
N GLU A 224 -16.87 -7.27 11.17
CA GLU A 224 -16.20 -6.16 10.49
C GLU A 224 -15.16 -5.48 11.37
N TYR A 225 -14.05 -5.09 10.73
CA TYR A 225 -12.98 -4.27 11.32
C TYR A 225 -12.48 -3.25 10.30
N PRO A 226 -11.96 -2.10 10.75
CA PRO A 226 -11.44 -1.07 9.85
C PRO A 226 -10.20 -1.52 9.04
N CYS A 227 -9.33 -2.33 9.64
CA CYS A 227 -8.20 -3.00 8.97
C CYS A 227 -7.68 -4.18 9.82
N HIS A 228 -6.71 -4.93 9.26
CA HIS A 228 -6.16 -6.13 9.93
C HIS A 228 -5.48 -5.85 11.28
N LEU A 229 -4.99 -4.63 11.51
CA LEU A 229 -4.36 -4.26 12.78
C LEU A 229 -5.38 -4.06 13.94
N PHE A 230 -6.67 -4.13 13.66
CA PHE A 230 -7.72 -4.11 14.68
C PHE A 230 -8.33 -5.50 14.92
N LEU A 231 -7.80 -6.55 14.29
CA LEU A 231 -8.26 -7.93 14.54
C LEU A 231 -7.93 -8.38 15.97
N PRO A 232 -8.80 -9.19 16.61
CA PRO A 232 -8.54 -9.73 17.95
C PRO A 232 -7.21 -10.46 18.06
N ILE A 233 -6.80 -11.19 17.02
CA ILE A 233 -5.51 -11.91 17.01
C ILE A 233 -4.30 -10.99 17.22
N VAL A 234 -4.40 -9.70 16.90
CA VAL A 234 -3.32 -8.71 17.10
C VAL A 234 -3.28 -8.22 18.55
N HIS A 235 -4.41 -8.22 19.24
CA HIS A 235 -4.59 -7.58 20.54
C HIS A 235 -4.78 -8.56 21.70
N GLY A 236 -4.85 -9.87 21.45
CA GLY A 236 -5.11 -10.88 22.48
C GLY A 236 -6.46 -10.66 23.15
N ASP A 237 -6.44 -10.54 24.48
CA ASP A 237 -7.67 -10.38 25.30
C ASP A 237 -8.23 -8.95 25.32
N LYS A 238 -7.57 -7.98 24.65
CA LYS A 238 -8.02 -6.59 24.65
C LYS A 238 -9.25 -6.42 23.77
N ASP A 239 -10.32 -5.87 24.31
CA ASP A 239 -11.51 -5.54 23.53
C ASP A 239 -11.30 -4.26 22.72
N VAL A 240 -11.01 -4.49 21.43
CA VAL A 240 -10.79 -3.41 20.45
C VAL A 240 -12.11 -2.75 20.04
N LYS A 241 -13.24 -3.45 20.17
CA LYS A 241 -14.53 -2.94 19.71
C LYS A 241 -15.01 -1.74 20.52
N ASP A 242 -14.85 -1.78 21.84
CA ASP A 242 -15.23 -0.68 22.71
C ASP A 242 -14.47 0.59 22.30
N TYR A 243 -13.17 0.47 22.03
CA TYR A 243 -12.39 1.59 21.54
C TYR A 243 -12.88 2.07 20.15
N LEU A 244 -13.10 1.15 19.19
CA LEU A 244 -13.58 1.51 17.85
C LEU A 244 -14.93 2.23 17.88
N ASN A 245 -15.81 1.89 18.82
CA ASN A 245 -17.10 2.56 19.01
C ASN A 245 -16.96 4.02 19.47
N THR A 246 -15.81 4.40 20.05
CA THR A 246 -15.53 5.79 20.48
C THR A 246 -14.99 6.67 19.36
N ILE A 247 -14.59 6.08 18.20
CA ILE A 247 -13.93 6.79 17.12
C ILE A 247 -14.92 7.14 16.03
N SER A 248 -14.89 8.40 15.60
CA SER A 248 -15.53 8.85 14.36
C SER A 248 -14.46 9.06 13.29
N TRP A 249 -14.40 8.18 12.31
CA TRP A 249 -13.51 8.30 11.15
C TRP A 249 -13.91 9.43 10.19
N LYS A 250 -15.10 10.00 10.38
CA LYS A 250 -15.63 11.12 9.58
C LYS A 250 -15.13 12.49 10.05
N THR A 251 -14.48 12.55 11.20
CA THR A 251 -13.97 13.80 11.80
C THR A 251 -12.43 13.76 11.86
N PRO A 252 -11.74 14.04 10.73
CA PRO A 252 -10.28 13.91 10.63
C PRO A 252 -9.52 14.85 11.59
N GLU A 253 -10.15 15.91 12.09
CA GLU A 253 -9.61 16.83 13.09
C GLU A 253 -9.09 16.10 14.35
N ARG A 254 -9.81 15.06 14.76
CA ARG A 254 -9.50 14.27 15.97
C ARG A 254 -8.22 13.44 15.85
N PHE A 255 -7.69 13.31 14.64
CA PHE A 255 -6.47 12.55 14.38
C PHE A 255 -5.22 13.43 14.33
N TRP A 256 -5.32 14.71 14.74
CA TRP A 256 -4.22 15.66 14.77
C TRP A 256 -4.11 16.29 16.17
N GLU A 257 -3.21 15.78 16.97
CA GLU A 257 -3.02 16.20 18.36
C GLU A 257 -1.56 16.57 18.64
N GLY A 258 -1.36 17.33 19.71
CA GLY A 258 -0.05 17.75 20.17
C GLY A 258 0.79 18.41 19.08
N GLU A 259 2.06 18.05 18.98
CA GLU A 259 3.02 18.59 18.01
C GLU A 259 2.63 18.30 16.56
N CYS A 260 1.87 17.22 16.30
CA CYS A 260 1.44 16.86 14.96
C CYS A 260 0.42 17.84 14.37
N LYS A 261 -0.26 18.61 15.24
CA LYS A 261 -1.23 19.63 14.80
C LYS A 261 -0.55 20.77 14.06
N GLU A 262 0.62 21.17 14.50
CA GLU A 262 1.41 22.26 13.92
C GLU A 262 2.61 21.76 13.08
N CYS A 263 2.67 20.45 12.81
CA CYS A 263 3.77 19.84 12.08
C CYS A 263 3.80 20.28 10.60
N GLU A 264 4.97 20.64 10.11
CA GLU A 264 5.19 21.06 8.71
C GLU A 264 4.83 19.96 7.69
N LEU A 265 5.05 18.68 8.05
CA LEU A 265 4.66 17.53 7.23
C LEU A 265 3.15 17.21 7.29
N ARG A 266 2.36 17.90 8.09
CA ARG A 266 0.95 17.55 8.36
C ARG A 266 0.15 17.22 7.11
N GLN A 267 0.28 18.03 6.05
CA GLN A 267 -0.51 17.90 4.83
C GLN A 267 -0.17 16.65 4.00
N ILE A 268 1.03 16.12 4.16
CA ILE A 268 1.55 14.97 3.40
C ILE A 268 1.91 13.77 4.30
N CYS A 269 1.67 13.87 5.61
CA CYS A 269 1.98 12.82 6.57
C CYS A 269 1.09 11.59 6.40
N ARG A 270 1.71 10.44 6.15
CA ARG A 270 1.07 9.14 5.97
C ARG A 270 1.29 8.23 7.18
N THR A 271 0.57 8.48 8.27
CA THR A 271 0.62 7.63 9.46
C THR A 271 -0.19 6.35 9.27
N CYS A 272 0.14 5.31 10.02
CA CYS A 272 -0.69 4.10 10.12
C CYS A 272 -1.52 4.14 11.40
N TYR A 273 -2.82 4.37 11.27
CA TYR A 273 -3.74 4.48 12.42
C TYR A 273 -3.83 3.19 13.23
N GLY A 274 -3.81 2.03 12.56
CA GLY A 274 -3.79 0.74 13.22
C GLY A 274 -2.54 0.52 14.07
N PHE A 275 -1.34 0.84 13.55
CA PHE A 275 -0.10 0.76 14.33
C PHE A 275 -0.06 1.79 15.47
N ASN A 276 -0.60 2.99 15.26
CA ASN A 276 -0.71 3.95 16.35
C ASN A 276 -1.48 3.33 17.50
N TYR A 277 -2.65 2.74 17.24
CA TYR A 277 -3.43 2.06 18.26
C TYR A 277 -2.71 0.84 18.86
N THR A 278 -2.16 -0.03 18.03
CA THR A 278 -1.48 -1.26 18.49
C THR A 278 -0.33 -0.95 19.47
N GLN A 279 0.43 0.11 19.20
CA GLN A 279 1.64 0.45 19.96
C GLN A 279 1.39 1.47 21.08
N ARG A 280 0.35 2.29 21.00
CA ARG A 280 0.15 3.48 21.84
C ARG A 280 -1.31 3.65 22.29
N ASP A 281 -2.15 2.67 22.04
CA ASP A 281 -3.56 2.61 22.48
C ASP A 281 -4.45 3.75 21.95
N ASP A 282 -3.96 4.54 21.00
CA ASP A 282 -4.70 5.61 20.38
C ASP A 282 -4.31 5.79 18.91
N VAL A 283 -5.31 5.85 18.02
CA VAL A 283 -5.12 6.08 16.57
C VAL A 283 -4.52 7.46 16.28
N ALA A 284 -4.75 8.45 17.13
CA ALA A 284 -4.24 9.82 17.00
C ALA A 284 -2.79 9.95 17.48
N ASN A 285 -2.34 9.10 18.39
CA ASN A 285 -0.99 9.11 18.93
C ASN A 285 0.02 8.56 17.91
N ARG A 286 0.57 9.45 17.07
CA ARG A 286 1.37 9.10 15.90
C ARG A 286 2.76 8.57 16.25
N ASP A 287 3.24 7.65 15.43
CA ASP A 287 4.60 7.12 15.54
C ASP A 287 5.62 8.13 14.99
N LYS A 288 6.32 8.80 15.88
CA LYS A 288 7.32 9.82 15.51
C LYS A 288 8.59 9.24 14.89
N ARG A 289 8.85 7.94 15.07
CA ARG A 289 9.98 7.25 14.42
C ARG A 289 9.85 7.27 12.89
N LEU A 290 8.62 7.44 12.38
CA LEU A 290 8.35 7.54 10.95
C LEU A 290 8.63 8.94 10.36
N CYS A 291 8.82 9.98 11.20
CA CYS A 291 8.92 11.35 10.70
C CYS A 291 10.10 11.55 9.74
N ASN A 292 11.29 11.02 10.08
CA ASN A 292 12.47 11.12 9.21
C ASN A 292 12.30 10.31 7.91
N MET A 293 11.61 9.16 7.95
CA MET A 293 11.31 8.36 6.75
C MET A 293 10.35 9.10 5.81
N LEU A 294 9.30 9.71 6.35
CA LEU A 294 8.35 10.51 5.58
C LEU A 294 8.98 11.79 5.02
N LEU A 295 9.89 12.39 5.78
CA LEU A 295 10.68 13.54 5.31
C LEU A 295 11.61 13.13 4.17
N ALA A 296 12.26 11.97 4.25
CA ALA A 296 13.08 11.43 3.18
C ALA A 296 12.28 11.26 1.87
N GLU A 297 11.05 10.72 1.95
CA GLU A 297 10.17 10.61 0.80
C GLU A 297 9.76 11.96 0.23
N ALA A 298 9.47 12.95 1.09
CA ALA A 298 9.12 14.30 0.64
C ALA A 298 10.29 14.98 -0.08
N GLN A 299 11.49 14.89 0.47
CA GLN A 299 12.70 15.49 -0.10
C GLN A 299 13.08 14.86 -1.44
N ILE A 300 13.25 13.54 -1.46
CA ILE A 300 13.73 12.84 -2.67
C ILE A 300 12.60 12.73 -3.71
N GLY A 301 11.37 12.44 -3.29
CA GLY A 301 10.23 12.35 -4.21
C GLY A 301 9.93 13.68 -4.91
N SER A 302 9.99 14.81 -4.20
CA SER A 302 9.79 16.13 -4.83
C SER A 302 10.93 16.49 -5.79
N GLN A 303 12.18 16.23 -5.42
CA GLN A 303 13.33 16.43 -6.29
C GLN A 303 13.25 15.57 -7.55
N PHE A 304 12.89 14.29 -7.38
CA PHE A 304 12.69 13.38 -8.50
C PHE A 304 11.60 13.88 -9.46
N GLN A 305 10.42 14.29 -8.94
CA GLN A 305 9.31 14.78 -9.77
C GLN A 305 9.71 16.04 -10.56
N ILE A 306 10.44 16.97 -9.95
CA ILE A 306 10.95 18.15 -10.66
C ILE A 306 11.82 17.72 -11.84
N ASN A 307 12.80 16.85 -11.62
CA ASN A 307 13.71 16.36 -12.66
C ASN A 307 12.95 15.59 -13.75
N TYR A 308 11.99 14.74 -13.33
CA TYR A 308 11.17 13.92 -14.22
C TYR A 308 10.31 14.79 -15.16
N TYR A 309 9.54 15.74 -14.62
CA TYR A 309 8.69 16.60 -15.44
C TYR A 309 9.49 17.57 -16.29
N MET A 310 10.60 18.09 -15.79
CA MET A 310 11.52 18.91 -16.59
C MET A 310 12.07 18.12 -17.78
N LYS A 311 12.51 16.89 -17.56
CA LYS A 311 12.99 16.02 -18.65
C LYS A 311 11.85 15.65 -19.62
N LEU A 312 10.65 15.38 -19.12
CA LEU A 312 9.47 15.08 -19.94
C LEU A 312 9.11 16.27 -20.83
N SER A 313 9.21 17.52 -20.31
CA SER A 313 8.90 18.74 -21.05
C SER A 313 9.86 19.04 -22.21
N THR A 314 11.04 18.42 -22.26
CA THR A 314 11.94 18.53 -23.41
C THR A 314 11.44 17.76 -24.64
N ASN A 315 10.56 16.78 -24.44
CA ASN A 315 10.07 15.89 -25.49
C ASN A 315 8.62 16.21 -25.92
N ARG A 316 7.84 16.82 -25.05
CA ARG A 316 6.45 17.22 -25.31
C ARG A 316 5.97 18.25 -24.29
N GLU A 317 4.86 18.91 -24.59
CA GLU A 317 4.18 19.76 -23.60
C GLU A 317 3.62 18.92 -22.45
N LEU A 318 3.69 19.46 -21.24
CA LEU A 318 3.10 18.87 -20.06
C LEU A 318 1.58 19.10 -20.06
N THR A 319 0.82 18.11 -19.64
CA THR A 319 -0.62 18.26 -19.40
C THR A 319 -0.88 19.20 -18.21
N THR A 320 -2.11 19.68 -18.08
CA THR A 320 -2.51 20.52 -16.94
C THR A 320 -2.29 19.80 -15.60
N GLU A 321 -2.54 18.49 -15.53
CA GLU A 321 -2.30 17.69 -14.34
C GLU A 321 -0.81 17.56 -14.02
N GLU A 322 0.04 17.31 -15.02
CA GLU A 322 1.49 17.26 -14.85
C GLU A 322 2.09 18.60 -14.42
N LEU A 323 1.57 19.70 -14.93
CA LEU A 323 1.96 21.04 -14.48
C LEU A 323 1.58 21.29 -13.01
N LEU A 324 0.39 20.83 -12.60
CA LEU A 324 -0.05 20.90 -11.20
C LEU A 324 0.87 20.08 -10.28
N TYR A 325 1.25 18.87 -10.70
CA TYR A 325 2.16 18.03 -9.92
C TYR A 325 3.58 18.61 -9.86
N LEU A 326 4.08 19.18 -10.94
CA LEU A 326 5.37 19.88 -10.96
C LEU A 326 5.34 21.09 -9.99
N GLN A 327 4.28 21.91 -10.03
CA GLN A 327 4.13 23.02 -9.11
C GLN A 327 4.10 22.55 -7.64
N ALA A 328 3.37 21.49 -7.35
CA ALA A 328 3.29 20.92 -6.01
C ALA A 328 4.65 20.35 -5.54
N ALA A 329 5.39 19.71 -6.43
CA ALA A 329 6.73 19.21 -6.16
C ALA A 329 7.72 20.35 -5.87
N LEU A 330 7.66 21.46 -6.62
CA LEU A 330 8.48 22.65 -6.36
C LEU A 330 8.20 23.23 -4.97
N VAL A 331 6.93 23.38 -4.59
CA VAL A 331 6.56 23.85 -3.25
C VAL A 331 7.05 22.88 -2.17
N CYS A 332 6.90 21.58 -2.38
CA CYS A 332 7.39 20.55 -1.44
C CYS A 332 8.91 20.63 -1.28
N TYR A 333 9.63 20.67 -2.38
CA TYR A 333 11.09 20.75 -2.38
C TYR A 333 11.59 22.00 -1.64
N GLU A 334 11.09 23.19 -2.00
CA GLU A 334 11.48 24.43 -1.34
C GLU A 334 11.20 24.43 0.15
N LYS A 335 10.07 23.83 0.56
CA LYS A 335 9.71 23.72 1.96
C LYS A 335 10.61 22.76 2.75
N PHE A 336 11.03 21.64 2.17
CA PHE A 336 11.65 20.55 2.92
C PHE A 336 13.12 20.27 2.58
N LYS A 337 13.72 20.85 1.52
CA LYS A 337 15.11 20.58 1.11
C LYS A 337 16.16 20.72 2.23
N ASN A 338 15.95 21.66 3.15
CA ASN A 338 16.83 21.92 4.29
C ASN A 338 16.17 21.61 5.64
N PHE A 339 14.99 21.01 5.64
CA PHE A 339 14.27 20.69 6.87
C PHE A 339 14.85 19.43 7.51
N SER A 340 14.86 19.40 8.84
CA SER A 340 15.21 18.24 9.66
C SER A 340 14.40 18.25 10.96
N PHE A 341 14.13 17.07 11.52
CA PHE A 341 13.55 16.92 12.84
C PHE A 341 14.62 16.91 13.94
#